data_a9fd28936d1b5d9b4adb4a90ab5a2bfd
#
_entry.id   a9fd28936d1b5d9b4adb4a90ab5a2bfd
#
_cell.length_a   1.000
_cell.length_b   1.000
_cell.length_c   1.000
_cell.angle_alpha   90.00
_cell.angle_beta   90.00
_cell.angle_gamma   90.00
#
_symmetry.space_group_name_H-M   'P 1'
#
loop_
_entity.id
_entity.type
_entity.pdbx_description
1 polymer ?
#
loop_
_entity_poly.entity_id
_entity_poly.type
_entity_poly.pdbx_seq_one_letter_code
_entity_poly.pdbx_strand_id
1 'polypeptide(L)'
;MKKLGFLITMLVIASLPAWSQGAKSIRITEVMTDNRTNLVDEYGQHKPWVELSNSSFTTYNVRGMFLTTDRRVLDKKMSPEARRQLMCPLPNNEPRTTLGGKKSIVIFDSSSWYQDGRNGQHW
;
A
#
# COMPACT_ATOMS: atom_id res chain seq x y z
N MET A 1 -22.67 46.01 6.72
CA MET A 1 -23.42 44.79 6.33
C MET A 1 -22.83 44.07 5.15
N LYS A 2 -22.42 44.74 4.08
CA LYS A 2 -21.80 44.05 2.91
C LYS A 2 -20.49 43.32 3.22
N LYS A 3 -19.69 43.80 4.18
CA LYS A 3 -18.43 43.18 4.60
C LYS A 3 -18.65 41.88 5.41
N LEU A 4 -19.73 41.76 6.14
CA LEU A 4 -20.05 40.58 6.94
C LEU A 4 -20.48 39.40 6.04
N GLY A 5 -21.26 39.68 4.99
CA GLY A 5 -21.66 38.67 4.02
C GLY A 5 -20.46 38.10 3.24
N PHE A 6 -19.47 38.92 2.89
CA PHE A 6 -18.25 38.45 2.22
C PHE A 6 -17.38 37.58 3.12
N LEU A 7 -17.30 37.91 4.42
CA LEU A 7 -16.54 37.11 5.38
C LEU A 7 -17.18 35.74 5.63
N ILE A 8 -18.50 35.66 5.70
CA ILE A 8 -19.26 34.42 5.86
C ILE A 8 -19.09 33.54 4.61
N THR A 9 -19.12 34.11 3.41
CA THR A 9 -18.93 33.37 2.16
C THR A 9 -17.52 32.80 2.08
N MET A 10 -16.51 33.54 2.53
CA MET A 10 -15.14 33.04 2.53
C MET A 10 -14.92 31.94 3.58
N LEU A 11 -15.60 32.01 4.73
CA LEU A 11 -15.54 30.97 5.76
C LEU A 11 -16.18 29.65 5.30
N VAL A 12 -17.25 29.72 4.53
CA VAL A 12 -17.91 28.52 3.96
C VAL A 12 -17.04 27.83 2.90
N ILE A 13 -16.27 28.58 2.12
CA ILE A 13 -15.34 28.00 1.13
C ILE A 13 -14.16 27.30 1.81
N ALA A 14 -13.71 27.79 2.98
CA ALA A 14 -12.63 27.18 3.75
C ALA A 14 -13.01 25.84 4.41
N SER A 15 -14.29 25.50 4.47
CA SER A 15 -14.82 24.26 5.07
C SER A 15 -15.09 23.14 4.05
N LEU A 16 -14.57 23.26 2.82
CA LEU A 16 -14.62 22.13 1.90
C LEU A 16 -13.86 20.95 2.49
N PRO A 17 -14.48 19.75 2.59
CA PRO A 17 -13.77 18.59 3.13
C PRO A 17 -12.53 18.36 2.28
N ALA A 18 -11.36 18.34 2.89
CA ALA A 18 -10.16 17.84 2.26
C ALA A 18 -10.44 16.39 1.92
N TRP A 19 -10.66 16.11 0.65
CA TRP A 19 -10.88 14.76 0.16
C TRP A 19 -9.61 13.99 0.46
N SER A 20 -9.66 13.15 1.47
CA SER A 20 -8.58 12.26 1.84
C SER A 20 -8.23 11.43 0.61
N GLN A 21 -7.07 11.68 0.02
CA GLN A 21 -6.50 10.88 -1.06
C GLN A 21 -5.94 9.58 -0.47
N GLY A 22 -6.77 8.79 0.19
CA GLY A 22 -6.38 7.58 0.88
C GLY A 22 -5.72 6.52 -0.02
N ALA A 23 -5.99 5.26 0.24
CA ALA A 23 -5.40 4.09 -0.45
C ALA A 23 -5.46 4.15 -1.98
N LYS A 24 -6.38 4.92 -2.57
CA LYS A 24 -6.50 5.12 -4.03
C LYS A 24 -5.27 5.77 -4.67
N SER A 25 -4.43 6.42 -3.88
CA SER A 25 -3.19 7.03 -4.37
C SER A 25 -2.02 6.05 -4.44
N ILE A 26 -2.15 4.89 -3.79
CA ILE A 26 -1.14 3.84 -3.81
C ILE A 26 -1.38 2.96 -5.03
N ARG A 27 -0.34 2.76 -5.82
CA ARG A 27 -0.39 1.99 -7.05
C ARG A 27 0.78 1.03 -7.12
N ILE A 28 0.54 -0.14 -7.70
CA ILE A 28 1.62 -1.01 -8.17
C ILE A 28 2.12 -0.39 -9.47
N THR A 29 3.41 -0.05 -9.52
CA THR A 29 4.05 0.57 -10.70
C THR A 29 4.95 -0.40 -11.43
N GLU A 30 5.53 -1.37 -10.72
CA GLU A 30 6.36 -2.38 -11.33
C GLU A 30 6.24 -3.72 -10.58
N VAL A 31 6.38 -4.82 -11.32
CA VAL A 31 6.42 -6.19 -10.79
C VAL A 31 7.52 -6.95 -11.50
N MET A 32 8.45 -7.53 -10.74
CA MET A 32 9.54 -8.37 -11.23
C MET A 32 9.37 -9.79 -10.69
N THR A 33 8.92 -10.70 -11.53
CA THR A 33 8.65 -12.09 -11.14
C THR A 33 9.85 -13.02 -11.30
N ASP A 34 10.77 -12.72 -12.22
CA ASP A 34 12.02 -13.47 -12.43
C ASP A 34 13.21 -12.50 -12.34
N ASN A 35 13.62 -12.21 -11.13
CA ASN A 35 14.72 -11.31 -10.84
C ASN A 35 16.05 -12.07 -10.80
N ARG A 36 16.86 -11.96 -11.84
CA ARG A 36 18.17 -12.62 -11.93
C ARG A 36 19.34 -11.68 -11.75
N THR A 37 19.20 -10.42 -12.16
CA THR A 37 20.30 -9.46 -12.25
C THR A 37 19.95 -8.04 -11.83
N ASN A 38 18.70 -7.82 -11.41
CA ASN A 38 18.22 -6.51 -11.00
C ASN A 38 18.49 -6.28 -9.49
N LEU A 39 17.55 -5.70 -8.77
CA LEU A 39 17.68 -5.38 -7.37
C LEU A 39 17.95 -6.62 -6.50
N VAL A 40 18.68 -6.43 -5.42
CA VAL A 40 18.89 -7.44 -4.38
C VAL A 40 18.20 -7.01 -3.10
N ASP A 41 17.75 -7.97 -2.30
CA ASP A 41 17.21 -7.76 -0.97
C ASP A 41 18.32 -7.38 0.05
N GLU A 42 17.97 -7.19 1.31
CA GLU A 42 18.92 -6.87 2.38
C GLU A 42 19.95 -7.99 2.66
N TYR A 43 19.73 -9.19 2.13
CA TYR A 43 20.65 -10.33 2.23
C TYR A 43 21.48 -10.52 0.95
N GLY A 44 21.37 -9.62 -0.02
CA GLY A 44 22.08 -9.71 -1.30
C GLY A 44 21.49 -10.73 -2.27
N GLN A 45 20.24 -11.15 -2.08
CA GLN A 45 19.58 -12.14 -2.91
C GLN A 45 18.68 -11.51 -3.98
N HIS A 46 18.70 -12.06 -5.18
CA HIS A 46 17.80 -11.70 -6.25
C HIS A 46 16.46 -12.41 -6.06
N LYS A 47 15.50 -11.74 -5.46
CA LYS A 47 14.13 -12.24 -5.25
C LYS A 47 13.13 -11.49 -6.10
N PRO A 48 11.98 -12.09 -6.42
CA PRO A 48 10.86 -11.35 -6.99
C PRO A 48 10.50 -10.14 -6.13
N TRP A 49 10.01 -9.09 -6.74
CA TRP A 49 9.62 -7.88 -6.02
C TRP A 49 8.48 -7.12 -6.69
N VAL A 50 7.84 -6.28 -5.92
CA VAL A 50 6.77 -5.37 -6.34
C VAL A 50 7.13 -3.96 -5.90
N GLU A 51 6.98 -2.98 -6.79
CA GLU A 51 7.07 -1.58 -6.43
C GLU A 51 5.68 -1.00 -6.16
N LEU A 52 5.53 -0.36 -5.01
CA LEU A 52 4.38 0.46 -4.67
C LEU A 52 4.77 1.94 -4.74
N SER A 53 3.99 2.73 -5.46
CA SER A 53 4.19 4.16 -5.60
C SER A 53 3.00 4.95 -5.05
N ASN A 54 3.31 6.03 -4.34
CA ASN A 54 2.32 7.00 -3.89
C ASN A 54 2.21 8.14 -4.90
N SER A 55 1.12 8.18 -5.64
CA SER A 55 0.87 9.20 -6.67
C SER A 55 0.42 10.56 -6.11
N SER A 56 0.09 10.64 -4.82
CA SER A 56 -0.31 11.88 -4.14
C SER A 56 0.89 12.72 -3.69
N PHE A 57 0.61 13.89 -3.15
CA PHE A 57 1.62 14.74 -2.49
C PHE A 57 1.68 14.53 -0.98
N THR A 58 0.74 13.79 -0.40
CA THR A 58 0.67 13.52 1.03
C THR A 58 1.30 12.17 1.36
N THR A 59 1.84 12.04 2.56
CA THR A 59 2.37 10.78 3.08
C THR A 59 1.22 9.81 3.38
N TYR A 60 1.41 8.54 3.01
CA TYR A 60 0.49 7.46 3.30
C TYR A 60 1.22 6.28 3.95
N ASN A 61 0.59 5.62 4.92
CA ASN A 61 1.15 4.41 5.51
C ASN A 61 0.43 3.18 4.92
N VAL A 62 1.20 2.30 4.28
CA VAL A 62 0.69 1.08 3.61
C VAL A 62 0.64 -0.13 4.55
N ARG A 63 0.97 0.04 5.83
CA ARG A 63 0.87 -1.05 6.81
C ARG A 63 -0.54 -1.65 6.83
N GLY A 64 -0.61 -2.96 6.97
CA GLY A 64 -1.88 -3.67 7.02
C GLY A 64 -2.62 -3.77 5.68
N MET A 65 -2.07 -3.22 4.59
CA MET A 65 -2.54 -3.51 3.25
C MET A 65 -2.13 -4.93 2.85
N PHE A 66 -2.77 -5.45 1.82
CA PHE A 66 -2.51 -6.78 1.29
C PHE A 66 -2.21 -6.71 -0.18
N LEU A 67 -1.30 -7.56 -0.64
CA LEU A 67 -1.09 -7.84 -2.05
C LEU A 67 -1.68 -9.21 -2.38
N THR A 68 -2.26 -9.34 -3.56
CA THR A 68 -2.80 -10.61 -4.05
C THR A 68 -2.85 -10.63 -5.56
N THR A 69 -2.66 -11.81 -6.14
CA THR A 69 -2.90 -12.08 -7.56
C THR A 69 -4.26 -12.73 -7.80
N ASP A 70 -4.96 -13.11 -6.72
CA ASP A 70 -6.21 -13.86 -6.80
C ASP A 70 -7.44 -12.96 -6.61
N ARG A 71 -8.21 -12.77 -7.69
CA ARG A 71 -9.40 -11.94 -7.67
C ARG A 71 -10.54 -12.50 -6.81
N ARG A 72 -10.50 -13.79 -6.43
CA ARG A 72 -11.50 -14.40 -5.55
C ARG A 72 -11.55 -13.73 -4.17
N VAL A 73 -10.48 -13.05 -3.75
CA VAL A 73 -10.48 -12.27 -2.50
C VAL A 73 -11.55 -11.18 -2.45
N LEU A 74 -12.08 -10.77 -3.60
CA LEU A 74 -13.16 -9.79 -3.73
C LEU A 74 -14.56 -10.42 -3.52
N ASP A 75 -14.66 -11.74 -3.47
CA ASP A 75 -15.93 -12.41 -3.22
C ASP A 75 -16.36 -12.16 -1.76
N LYS A 76 -17.50 -11.50 -1.61
CA LYS A 76 -18.09 -11.19 -0.30
C LYS A 76 -18.51 -12.43 0.49
N LYS A 77 -18.73 -13.56 -0.19
CA LYS A 77 -19.15 -14.83 0.40
C LYS A 77 -17.96 -15.64 0.94
N MET A 78 -16.73 -15.28 0.56
CA MET A 78 -15.54 -15.98 1.02
C MET A 78 -15.33 -15.71 2.52
N SER A 79 -15.01 -16.77 3.28
CA SER A 79 -14.68 -16.63 4.70
C SER A 79 -13.42 -15.80 4.89
N PRO A 80 -13.25 -15.09 6.01
CA PRO A 80 -12.05 -14.33 6.31
C PRO A 80 -10.78 -15.20 6.31
N GLU A 81 -10.87 -16.43 6.79
CA GLU A 81 -9.77 -17.40 6.86
C GLU A 81 -9.29 -17.80 5.46
N ALA A 82 -10.23 -18.20 4.60
CA ALA A 82 -9.94 -18.56 3.21
C ALA A 82 -9.36 -17.36 2.44
N ARG A 83 -9.87 -16.16 2.69
CA ARG A 83 -9.38 -14.93 2.06
C ARG A 83 -7.94 -14.63 2.46
N ARG A 84 -7.60 -14.79 3.75
CA ARG A 84 -6.22 -14.56 4.24
C ARG A 84 -5.20 -15.48 3.58
N GLN A 85 -5.58 -16.68 3.19
CA GLN A 85 -4.69 -17.61 2.49
C GLN A 85 -4.34 -17.19 1.07
N LEU A 86 -5.11 -16.27 0.49
CA LEU A 86 -4.91 -15.75 -0.85
C LEU A 86 -4.29 -14.35 -0.87
N MET A 87 -3.92 -13.83 0.28
CA MET A 87 -3.41 -12.46 0.45
C MET A 87 -2.07 -12.46 1.14
N CYS A 88 -1.15 -11.63 0.66
CA CYS A 88 0.11 -11.35 1.33
C CYS A 88 0.00 -10.01 2.08
N PRO A 89 0.01 -10.02 3.42
CA PRO A 89 -0.09 -8.79 4.21
C PRO A 89 1.22 -8.01 4.15
N LEU A 90 1.15 -6.68 4.06
CA LEU A 90 2.29 -5.82 4.30
C LEU A 90 2.57 -5.70 5.81
N PRO A 91 3.84 -5.51 6.23
CA PRO A 91 4.19 -5.44 7.65
C PRO A 91 3.44 -4.35 8.40
N ASN A 92 3.08 -4.61 9.65
CA ASN A 92 2.42 -3.62 10.49
C ASN A 92 3.40 -2.71 11.25
N ASN A 93 4.58 -3.22 11.57
CA ASN A 93 5.54 -2.55 12.47
C ASN A 93 6.82 -2.10 11.76
N GLU A 94 6.81 -2.02 10.45
CA GLU A 94 7.97 -1.65 9.64
C GLU A 94 7.92 -0.16 9.32
N PRO A 95 8.91 0.65 9.74
CA PRO A 95 8.95 2.08 9.44
C PRO A 95 8.93 2.39 7.94
N ARG A 96 9.49 1.49 7.12
CA ARG A 96 9.53 1.60 5.65
C ARG A 96 8.15 1.55 5.00
N THR A 97 7.09 1.16 5.71
CA THR A 97 5.72 1.21 5.21
C THR A 97 5.13 2.63 5.15
N THR A 98 5.83 3.61 5.71
CA THR A 98 5.45 5.03 5.58
C THR A 98 5.97 5.57 4.25
N LEU A 99 5.06 5.72 3.30
CA LEU A 99 5.35 6.12 1.93
C LEU A 99 5.04 7.59 1.71
N GLY A 100 6.09 8.42 1.59
CA GLY A 100 5.97 9.84 1.34
C GLY A 100 5.29 10.16 0.01
N GLY A 101 4.79 11.39 -0.14
CA GLY A 101 4.21 11.84 -1.39
C GLY A 101 5.20 11.75 -2.55
N LYS A 102 4.75 11.25 -3.70
CA LYS A 102 5.58 11.02 -4.91
C LYS A 102 6.78 10.10 -4.70
N LYS A 103 6.74 9.25 -3.67
CA LYS A 103 7.77 8.26 -3.35
C LYS A 103 7.30 6.85 -3.69
N SER A 104 8.27 5.96 -3.86
CA SER A 104 8.03 4.52 -4.08
C SER A 104 8.77 3.70 -3.03
N ILE A 105 8.29 2.49 -2.79
CA ILE A 105 8.98 1.43 -2.02
C ILE A 105 8.98 0.15 -2.83
N VAL A 106 10.04 -0.62 -2.69
CA VAL A 106 10.15 -1.97 -3.25
C VAL A 106 9.95 -2.98 -2.14
N ILE A 107 9.11 -3.96 -2.40
CA ILE A 107 8.79 -5.04 -1.49
C ILE A 107 9.25 -6.34 -2.14
N PHE A 108 10.25 -6.98 -1.56
CA PHE A 108 10.73 -8.27 -2.02
C PHE A 108 9.84 -9.41 -1.53
N ASP A 109 9.69 -10.45 -2.34
CA ASP A 109 9.20 -11.74 -1.89
C ASP A 109 10.23 -12.32 -0.95
N SER A 110 10.09 -12.05 0.34
CA SER A 110 11.00 -12.58 1.32
C SER A 110 10.38 -13.82 1.97
N SER A 111 11.01 -14.96 1.77
CA SER A 111 10.75 -16.16 2.56
C SER A 111 10.97 -15.93 4.07
N SER A 112 11.50 -14.78 4.50
CA SER A 112 11.58 -14.36 5.89
C SER A 112 10.21 -14.09 6.53
N TRP A 113 9.18 -13.83 5.74
CA TRP A 113 7.79 -13.85 6.20
C TRP A 113 7.34 -15.24 6.67
N TYR A 114 8.10 -16.26 6.27
CA TYR A 114 7.94 -17.65 6.66
C TYR A 114 8.30 -17.94 8.10
N GLN A 115 9.17 -17.14 8.71
CA GLN A 115 9.66 -17.39 10.08
C GLN A 115 8.66 -16.98 11.16
N ASP A 116 7.61 -16.26 10.81
CA ASP A 116 6.57 -15.82 11.75
C ASP A 116 5.38 -16.82 11.86
N GLY A 117 5.59 -18.09 11.53
CA GLY A 117 4.61 -19.17 11.74
C GLY A 117 3.36 -19.11 10.88
N ARG A 118 3.33 -18.26 9.87
CA ARG A 118 2.23 -18.17 8.90
C ARG A 118 2.60 -18.99 7.67
N ASN A 119 2.08 -20.21 7.63
CA ASN A 119 2.31 -21.19 6.57
C ASN A 119 2.22 -20.61 5.16
N GLY A 120 3.36 -20.60 4.49
CA GLY A 120 3.51 -20.84 3.07
C GLY A 120 2.66 -20.03 2.11
N GLN A 121 2.73 -18.72 2.14
CA GLN A 121 2.15 -17.92 1.06
C GLN A 121 3.27 -17.27 0.27
N HIS A 122 3.63 -17.97 -0.80
CA HIS A 122 4.41 -17.40 -1.90
C HIS A 122 3.49 -16.53 -2.76
N TRP A 123 4.03 -15.43 -3.25
CA TRP A 123 3.43 -14.61 -4.29
C TRP A 123 3.12 -15.43 -5.54
#